data_b355c846d739c48b04b15de2f8fd4e1c
#
_entry.id   b355c846d739c48b04b15de2f8fd4e1c
#
_cell.length_a   1.000
_cell.length_b   1.000
_cell.length_c   1.000
_cell.angle_alpha   90.00
_cell.angle_beta   90.00
_cell.angle_gamma   90.00
#
_symmetry.space_group_name_H-M   'P 1'
#
loop_
_entity.id
_entity.type
_entity.pdbx_description
1 polymer ?
#
loop_
_entity_poly.entity_id
_entity_poly.type
_entity_poly.pdbx_seq_one_letter_code
_entity_poly.pdbx_strand_id
1 'polypeptide(L)'
;MKHTVRATLLLMPLTLLVGSLGCNRKVGPPNDEEEHLRPENVASFDRLYTQNCSACHGETGSGGPALDLANPKYQTVVDDASLKRWITSGMPGTQMPAFGEPAGGFLTPKQVDVLVAGMRARWNHNDENAADMPPYSSNAIGNVEHGQDIFRVSCSSCHQQEHQKITDTSYLALVSDQSLRSIVIAGRPDLGDPDWKQVRPGQPLTDQDVSDVVAYLHSLRSDTPGQPYPETSPMR
;
A
#
# COMPACT_ATOMS: atom_id res chain seq x y z
N MET A 1 -24.49 -83.87 -37.98
CA MET A 1 -25.48 -82.84 -37.68
C MET A 1 -24.79 -81.76 -36.85
N LYS A 2 -24.47 -80.63 -37.46
CA LYS A 2 -23.79 -79.49 -36.82
C LYS A 2 -24.78 -78.35 -36.66
N HIS A 3 -25.16 -78.01 -35.46
CA HIS A 3 -26.05 -76.89 -35.15
C HIS A 3 -25.17 -75.63 -34.92
N THR A 4 -25.30 -74.72 -35.85
CA THR A 4 -24.65 -73.41 -35.77
C THR A 4 -25.60 -72.46 -35.03
N VAL A 5 -25.22 -72.05 -33.83
CA VAL A 5 -25.94 -71.03 -33.07
C VAL A 5 -25.47 -69.65 -33.55
N ARG A 6 -26.37 -68.90 -34.16
CA ARG A 6 -26.13 -67.49 -34.51
C ARG A 6 -26.40 -66.58 -33.27
N ALA A 7 -25.38 -66.00 -32.73
CA ALA A 7 -25.51 -64.97 -31.71
C ALA A 7 -25.83 -63.64 -32.39
N THR A 8 -26.99 -63.10 -32.13
CA THR A 8 -27.45 -61.80 -32.62
C THR A 8 -26.99 -60.76 -31.57
N LEU A 9 -25.99 -59.96 -31.94
CA LEU A 9 -25.52 -58.86 -31.12
C LEU A 9 -26.52 -57.69 -31.28
N LEU A 10 -27.26 -57.38 -30.21
CA LEU A 10 -28.12 -56.22 -30.12
C LEU A 10 -27.20 -55.03 -29.73
N LEU A 11 -26.88 -54.14 -30.67
CA LEU A 11 -26.30 -52.87 -30.46
C LEU A 11 -27.35 -51.90 -29.88
N MET A 12 -27.26 -51.65 -28.61
CA MET A 12 -28.04 -50.62 -27.93
C MET A 12 -27.34 -49.27 -28.14
N PRO A 13 -28.00 -48.25 -28.71
CA PRO A 13 -27.38 -46.93 -28.82
C PRO A 13 -27.31 -46.27 -27.41
N LEU A 14 -26.11 -46.08 -26.92
CA LEU A 14 -25.84 -45.30 -25.74
C LEU A 14 -26.04 -43.82 -26.07
N THR A 15 -27.24 -43.32 -25.85
CA THR A 15 -27.52 -41.86 -25.92
C THR A 15 -26.82 -41.18 -24.76
N LEU A 16 -25.69 -40.51 -25.08
CA LEU A 16 -25.02 -39.57 -24.16
C LEU A 16 -25.99 -38.42 -23.86
N LEU A 17 -26.61 -38.50 -22.69
CA LEU A 17 -27.27 -37.34 -22.08
C LEU A 17 -26.16 -36.39 -21.61
N VAL A 18 -25.70 -35.49 -22.47
CA VAL A 18 -24.90 -34.34 -22.06
C VAL A 18 -25.82 -33.41 -21.27
N GLY A 19 -25.93 -33.67 -20.00
CA GLY A 19 -26.55 -32.74 -19.06
C GLY A 19 -25.77 -31.42 -19.10
N SER A 20 -26.38 -30.42 -19.74
CA SER A 20 -25.95 -29.05 -19.61
C SER A 20 -26.03 -28.65 -18.13
N LEU A 21 -24.91 -28.79 -17.41
CA LEU A 21 -24.67 -28.11 -16.14
C LEU A 21 -24.54 -26.60 -16.46
N GLY A 22 -25.61 -26.00 -16.94
CA GLY A 22 -25.77 -24.58 -16.96
C GLY A 22 -25.61 -24.10 -15.52
N CYS A 23 -24.71 -23.17 -15.30
CA CYS A 23 -24.56 -22.47 -14.04
C CYS A 23 -25.91 -21.83 -13.69
N ASN A 24 -26.75 -22.58 -13.00
CA ASN A 24 -28.03 -22.12 -12.49
C ASN A 24 -27.76 -21.35 -11.17
N ARG A 25 -26.81 -20.42 -11.25
CA ARG A 25 -26.66 -19.41 -10.22
C ARG A 25 -27.84 -18.46 -10.42
N LYS A 26 -28.91 -18.68 -9.68
CA LYS A 26 -29.92 -17.66 -9.52
C LYS A 26 -29.19 -16.44 -9.02
N VAL A 27 -28.96 -15.48 -9.92
CA VAL A 27 -28.64 -14.12 -9.51
C VAL A 27 -29.92 -13.64 -8.84
N GLY A 28 -30.00 -13.86 -7.51
CA GLY A 28 -31.06 -13.25 -6.73
C GLY A 28 -30.90 -11.73 -6.83
N PRO A 29 -31.95 -10.95 -6.61
CA PRO A 29 -31.77 -9.52 -6.46
C PRO A 29 -30.73 -9.30 -5.34
N PRO A 30 -29.77 -8.38 -5.56
CA PRO A 30 -28.80 -8.03 -4.53
C PRO A 30 -29.55 -7.68 -3.24
N ASN A 31 -29.13 -8.28 -2.14
CA ASN A 31 -29.83 -8.10 -0.85
C ASN A 31 -29.42 -6.85 -0.08
N ASP A 32 -28.45 -6.10 -0.61
CA ASP A 32 -27.93 -4.90 0.04
C ASP A 32 -28.33 -3.64 -0.72
N GLU A 33 -29.03 -2.74 -0.07
CA GLU A 33 -29.37 -1.41 -0.61
C GLU A 33 -28.10 -0.65 -1.08
N GLU A 34 -26.95 -0.90 -0.46
CA GLU A 34 -25.66 -0.31 -0.86
C GLU A 34 -25.15 -0.78 -2.23
N GLU A 35 -25.50 -1.98 -2.65
CA GLU A 35 -25.05 -2.51 -3.96
C GLU A 35 -25.68 -1.78 -5.15
N HIS A 36 -26.81 -1.13 -4.93
CA HIS A 36 -27.54 -0.33 -5.94
C HIS A 36 -27.25 1.17 -5.85
N LEU A 37 -26.42 1.62 -4.89
CA LEU A 37 -26.05 3.01 -4.81
C LEU A 37 -25.17 3.40 -6.01
N ARG A 38 -25.43 4.58 -6.56
CA ARG A 38 -24.48 5.19 -7.50
C ARG A 38 -23.14 5.38 -6.81
N PRO A 39 -22.02 5.24 -7.53
CA PRO A 39 -20.69 5.33 -6.93
C PRO A 39 -20.49 6.56 -6.05
N GLU A 40 -20.99 7.71 -6.45
CA GLU A 40 -20.89 8.98 -5.71
C GLU A 40 -21.68 9.00 -4.39
N ASN A 41 -22.64 8.09 -4.23
CA ASN A 41 -23.47 7.98 -3.02
C ASN A 41 -22.96 6.95 -2.01
N VAL A 42 -21.90 6.22 -2.33
CA VAL A 42 -21.28 5.28 -1.40
C VAL A 42 -20.65 6.05 -0.25
N ALA A 43 -21.11 5.79 0.97
CA ALA A 43 -20.64 6.45 2.21
C ALA A 43 -20.09 5.44 3.24
N SER A 44 -19.87 4.20 2.84
CA SER A 44 -19.25 3.17 3.68
C SER A 44 -17.73 3.27 3.61
N PHE A 45 -17.07 3.46 4.75
CA PHE A 45 -15.60 3.42 4.84
C PHE A 45 -15.04 2.11 4.28
N ASP A 46 -15.60 0.98 4.70
CA ASP A 46 -15.12 -0.33 4.28
C ASP A 46 -15.12 -0.49 2.79
N ARG A 47 -16.24 -0.13 2.15
CA ARG A 47 -16.37 -0.24 0.71
C ARG A 47 -15.42 0.71 -0.02
N LEU A 48 -15.35 1.97 0.39
CA LEU A 48 -14.44 2.95 -0.21
C LEU A 48 -12.97 2.54 -0.04
N TYR A 49 -12.59 2.11 1.16
CA TYR A 49 -11.22 1.69 1.45
C TYR A 49 -10.83 0.42 0.68
N THR A 50 -11.68 -0.61 0.72
CA THR A 50 -11.40 -1.89 0.04
C THR A 50 -11.27 -1.72 -1.47
N GLN A 51 -12.10 -0.87 -2.07
CA GLN A 51 -12.10 -0.67 -3.51
C GLN A 51 -10.93 0.19 -4.01
N ASN A 52 -10.42 1.12 -3.18
CA ASN A 52 -9.51 2.15 -3.65
C ASN A 52 -8.13 2.13 -2.99
N CYS A 53 -8.00 1.58 -1.78
CA CYS A 53 -6.80 1.75 -0.96
C CYS A 53 -6.13 0.41 -0.60
N SER A 54 -6.92 -0.64 -0.37
CA SER A 54 -6.46 -1.89 0.23
C SER A 54 -5.41 -2.63 -0.58
N ALA A 55 -5.44 -2.52 -1.90
CA ALA A 55 -4.45 -3.18 -2.78
C ALA A 55 -3.02 -2.71 -2.51
N CYS A 56 -2.83 -1.45 -2.12
CA CYS A 56 -1.51 -0.89 -1.82
C CYS A 56 -1.23 -0.81 -0.31
N HIS A 57 -2.25 -0.50 0.50
CA HIS A 57 -2.09 -0.27 1.94
C HIS A 57 -2.47 -1.48 2.82
N GLY A 58 -2.86 -2.62 2.20
CA GLY A 58 -3.34 -3.81 2.90
C GLY A 58 -4.82 -3.70 3.30
N GLU A 59 -5.48 -4.84 3.47
CA GLU A 59 -6.92 -4.90 3.78
C GLU A 59 -7.28 -4.23 5.12
N THR A 60 -6.36 -4.30 6.07
CA THR A 60 -6.52 -3.74 7.41
C THR A 60 -5.79 -2.41 7.62
N GLY A 61 -5.25 -1.83 6.55
CA GLY A 61 -4.41 -0.63 6.62
C GLY A 61 -2.94 -0.92 6.83
N SER A 62 -2.55 -2.20 6.88
CA SER A 62 -1.20 -2.67 7.18
C SER A 62 -0.84 -3.87 6.30
N GLY A 63 0.45 -4.17 6.15
CA GLY A 63 0.95 -5.34 5.42
C GLY A 63 0.94 -5.20 3.89
N GLY A 64 0.63 -4.04 3.36
CA GLY A 64 0.73 -3.74 1.94
C GLY A 64 2.11 -3.17 1.54
N PRO A 65 2.39 -3.05 0.23
CA PRO A 65 3.65 -2.47 -0.25
C PRO A 65 3.81 -0.97 0.05
N ALA A 66 2.70 -0.25 0.26
CA ALA A 66 2.71 1.17 0.59
C ALA A 66 2.81 1.41 2.12
N LEU A 67 2.79 2.68 2.51
CA LEU A 67 2.83 3.11 3.90
C LEU A 67 1.76 2.40 4.75
N ASP A 68 2.14 1.96 5.94
CA ASP A 68 1.23 1.39 6.95
C ASP A 68 0.33 2.48 7.53
N LEU A 69 -0.91 2.56 7.02
CA LEU A 69 -1.89 3.54 7.44
C LEU A 69 -2.46 3.24 8.84
N ALA A 70 -2.44 1.98 9.26
CA ALA A 70 -2.94 1.57 10.56
C ALA A 70 -1.89 1.74 11.68
N ASN A 71 -0.66 2.13 11.34
CA ASN A 71 0.39 2.38 12.32
C ASN A 71 -0.03 3.50 13.29
N PRO A 72 -0.11 3.25 14.61
CA PRO A 72 -0.54 4.25 15.60
C PRO A 72 0.32 5.52 15.59
N LYS A 73 1.63 5.38 15.36
CA LYS A 73 2.54 6.54 15.29
C LYS A 73 2.27 7.38 14.05
N TYR A 74 2.06 6.73 12.89
CA TYR A 74 1.67 7.45 11.69
C TYR A 74 0.34 8.19 11.89
N GLN A 75 -0.66 7.52 12.46
CA GLN A 75 -1.95 8.14 12.76
C GLN A 75 -1.85 9.28 13.76
N THR A 76 -0.89 9.25 14.67
CA THR A 76 -0.65 10.32 15.64
C THR A 76 0.02 11.53 14.99
N VAL A 77 1.02 11.31 14.12
CA VAL A 77 1.84 12.40 13.57
C VAL A 77 1.18 13.10 12.39
N VAL A 78 0.42 12.38 11.54
CA VAL A 78 -0.24 12.97 10.37
C VAL A 78 -1.53 13.69 10.77
N ASP A 79 -1.76 14.89 10.25
CA ASP A 79 -3.01 15.63 10.44
C ASP A 79 -4.06 15.29 9.37
N ASP A 80 -5.35 15.57 9.67
CA ASP A 80 -6.47 15.30 8.77
C ASP A 80 -6.37 16.07 7.46
N ALA A 81 -5.85 17.29 7.49
CA ALA A 81 -5.69 18.11 6.28
C ALA A 81 -4.68 17.47 5.33
N SER A 82 -3.59 16.92 5.87
CA SER A 82 -2.59 16.17 5.10
C SER A 82 -3.17 14.87 4.53
N LEU A 83 -3.92 14.09 5.32
CA LEU A 83 -4.61 12.90 4.81
C LEU A 83 -5.57 13.25 3.68
N LYS A 84 -6.43 14.26 3.86
CA LYS A 84 -7.35 14.72 2.81
C LYS A 84 -6.62 15.16 1.56
N ARG A 85 -5.55 15.93 1.71
CA ARG A 85 -4.74 16.41 0.58
C ARG A 85 -4.16 15.24 -0.21
N TRP A 86 -3.54 14.25 0.45
CA TRP A 86 -2.93 13.13 -0.25
C TRP A 86 -3.96 12.21 -0.92
N ILE A 87 -5.11 11.98 -0.30
CA ILE A 87 -6.19 11.22 -0.94
C ILE A 87 -6.73 11.99 -2.15
N THR A 88 -6.96 13.29 -2.00
CA THR A 88 -7.53 14.11 -3.08
C THR A 88 -6.57 14.26 -4.26
N SER A 89 -5.33 14.66 -3.99
CA SER A 89 -4.39 15.13 -5.02
C SER A 89 -3.36 14.08 -5.43
N GLY A 90 -3.32 12.92 -4.74
CA GLY A 90 -2.22 11.98 -4.87
C GLY A 90 -0.94 12.53 -4.25
N MET A 91 0.13 11.76 -4.37
CA MET A 91 1.44 12.15 -3.86
C MET A 91 2.42 12.23 -5.04
N PRO A 92 2.81 13.43 -5.47
CA PRO A 92 3.69 13.63 -6.63
C PRO A 92 4.99 12.83 -6.49
N GLY A 93 5.45 12.26 -7.60
CA GLY A 93 6.67 11.45 -7.63
C GLY A 93 6.52 10.06 -7.01
N THR A 94 5.30 9.62 -6.70
CA THR A 94 5.02 8.29 -6.17
C THR A 94 3.95 7.56 -6.98
N GLN A 95 3.68 6.31 -6.61
CA GLN A 95 2.60 5.51 -7.21
C GLN A 95 1.21 5.79 -6.60
N MET A 96 1.09 6.72 -5.65
CA MET A 96 -0.21 7.09 -5.09
C MET A 96 -0.90 8.11 -6.01
N PRO A 97 -1.94 7.70 -6.78
CA PRO A 97 -2.62 8.59 -7.70
C PRO A 97 -3.57 9.54 -6.95
N ALA A 98 -4.05 10.56 -7.67
CA ALA A 98 -5.15 11.39 -7.19
C ALA A 98 -6.46 10.62 -7.24
N PHE A 99 -7.17 10.54 -6.12
CA PHE A 99 -8.48 9.91 -6.04
C PHE A 99 -9.62 10.93 -6.05
N GLY A 100 -9.38 12.17 -5.66
CA GLY A 100 -10.42 13.20 -5.55
C GLY A 100 -10.81 13.83 -6.89
N GLU A 101 -12.10 14.08 -7.11
CA GLU A 101 -12.63 14.76 -8.29
C GLU A 101 -11.90 16.08 -8.62
N PRO A 102 -11.55 16.96 -7.66
CA PRO A 102 -10.84 18.19 -7.95
C PRO A 102 -9.49 18.01 -8.65
N ALA A 103 -8.89 16.83 -8.50
CA ALA A 103 -7.60 16.49 -9.11
C ALA A 103 -7.70 15.45 -10.23
N GLY A 104 -8.92 15.24 -10.77
CA GLY A 104 -9.18 14.32 -11.88
C GLY A 104 -9.45 12.88 -11.46
N GLY A 105 -9.56 12.59 -10.15
CA GLY A 105 -10.02 11.32 -9.61
C GLY A 105 -11.54 11.18 -9.67
N PHE A 106 -12.09 10.25 -8.92
CA PHE A 106 -13.53 9.93 -8.95
C PHE A 106 -14.20 9.97 -7.57
N LEU A 107 -13.44 10.20 -6.50
CA LEU A 107 -14.02 10.33 -5.16
C LEU A 107 -14.48 11.77 -4.94
N THR A 108 -15.74 11.89 -4.51
CA THR A 108 -16.29 13.18 -4.08
C THR A 108 -15.58 13.67 -2.80
N PRO A 109 -15.58 14.98 -2.52
CA PRO A 109 -15.04 15.51 -1.26
C PRO A 109 -15.64 14.84 -0.02
N LYS A 110 -16.93 14.51 -0.06
CA LYS A 110 -17.62 13.79 1.03
C LYS A 110 -17.07 12.39 1.24
N GLN A 111 -16.72 11.68 0.17
CA GLN A 111 -16.11 10.34 0.27
C GLN A 111 -14.69 10.40 0.83
N VAL A 112 -13.93 11.43 0.47
CA VAL A 112 -12.61 11.69 1.08
C VAL A 112 -12.77 11.93 2.60
N ASP A 113 -13.78 12.71 3.01
CA ASP A 113 -14.08 12.91 4.43
C ASP A 113 -14.45 11.60 5.14
N VAL A 114 -15.25 10.74 4.51
CA VAL A 114 -15.60 9.41 5.04
C VAL A 114 -14.35 8.54 5.21
N LEU A 115 -13.43 8.56 4.26
CA LEU A 115 -12.17 7.81 4.36
C LEU A 115 -11.33 8.30 5.53
N VAL A 116 -11.11 9.60 5.68
CA VAL A 116 -10.32 10.15 6.79
C VAL A 116 -10.96 9.87 8.13
N ALA A 117 -12.28 10.12 8.25
CA ALA A 117 -13.02 9.83 9.48
C ALA A 117 -12.97 8.33 9.86
N GLY A 118 -13.10 7.46 8.86
CA GLY A 118 -13.02 6.01 9.07
C GLY A 118 -11.63 5.53 9.47
N MET A 119 -10.55 6.10 8.91
CA MET A 119 -9.18 5.83 9.35
C MET A 119 -9.00 6.22 10.82
N ARG A 120 -9.45 7.41 11.21
CA ARG A 120 -9.38 7.89 12.59
C ARG A 120 -10.17 7.01 13.55
N ALA A 121 -11.38 6.63 13.17
CA ALA A 121 -12.22 5.78 14.01
C ALA A 121 -11.62 4.38 14.26
N ARG A 122 -10.88 3.86 13.29
CA ARG A 122 -10.34 2.49 13.36
C ARG A 122 -8.93 2.41 13.89
N TRP A 123 -8.07 3.35 13.48
CA TRP A 123 -6.62 3.22 13.62
C TRP A 123 -5.98 4.32 14.47
N ASN A 124 -6.74 5.37 14.83
CA ASN A 124 -6.20 6.41 15.69
C ASN A 124 -6.19 5.94 17.15
N HIS A 125 -5.09 5.38 17.55
CA HIS A 125 -4.79 5.10 18.94
C HIS A 125 -3.81 6.16 19.42
N ASN A 126 -4.12 6.84 20.53
CA ASN A 126 -3.21 7.83 21.10
C ASN A 126 -1.88 7.16 21.43
N ASP A 127 -0.79 7.67 20.85
CA ASP A 127 0.56 7.26 21.23
C ASP A 127 1.02 8.07 22.44
N GLU A 128 1.51 7.39 23.47
CA GLU A 128 1.99 8.02 24.70
C GLU A 128 3.19 8.93 24.46
N ASN A 129 3.90 8.76 23.36
CA ASN A 129 5.07 9.57 22.98
C ASN A 129 4.74 10.69 21.99
N ALA A 130 3.49 11.01 21.76
CA ALA A 130 3.07 11.98 20.74
C ALA A 130 3.78 13.34 20.86
N ALA A 131 4.03 13.81 22.08
CA ALA A 131 4.68 15.08 22.35
C ALA A 131 6.18 15.11 21.98
N ASP A 132 6.83 13.95 21.97
CA ASP A 132 8.27 13.83 21.73
C ASP A 132 8.58 13.44 20.28
N MET A 133 7.55 13.07 19.49
CA MET A 133 7.73 12.62 18.11
C MET A 133 8.22 13.75 17.21
N PRO A 134 9.15 13.47 16.27
CA PRO A 134 9.43 14.41 15.19
C PRO A 134 8.15 14.77 14.44
N PRO A 135 7.95 16.04 14.04
CA PRO A 135 6.72 16.49 13.39
C PRO A 135 6.54 15.83 12.01
N TYR A 136 5.28 15.69 11.57
CA TYR A 136 4.95 15.16 10.25
C TYR A 136 5.66 15.89 9.12
N SER A 137 5.65 17.22 9.14
CA SER A 137 6.37 18.07 8.20
C SER A 137 7.47 18.85 8.94
N SER A 138 8.59 19.08 8.28
CA SER A 138 9.70 19.87 8.82
C SER A 138 10.17 20.88 7.80
N ASN A 139 10.66 22.03 8.31
CA ASN A 139 11.40 23.01 7.54
C ASN A 139 12.93 22.86 7.75
N ALA A 140 13.37 21.83 8.47
CA ALA A 140 14.80 21.58 8.68
C ALA A 140 15.46 21.21 7.33
N ILE A 141 16.58 21.88 7.06
CA ILE A 141 17.41 21.57 5.89
C ILE A 141 18.26 20.35 6.26
N GLY A 142 18.08 19.26 5.50
CA GLY A 142 18.80 18.01 5.73
C GLY A 142 20.26 18.10 5.29
N ASN A 143 21.17 17.50 6.08
CA ASN A 143 22.58 17.34 5.77
C ASN A 143 22.81 15.90 5.27
N VAL A 144 23.23 15.77 4.01
CA VAL A 144 23.44 14.48 3.34
C VAL A 144 24.52 13.64 4.01
N GLU A 145 25.64 14.25 4.38
CA GLU A 145 26.78 13.55 5.00
C GLU A 145 26.41 13.02 6.40
N HIS A 146 25.78 13.85 7.23
CA HIS A 146 25.29 13.43 8.54
C HIS A 146 24.20 12.35 8.42
N GLY A 147 23.29 12.49 7.45
CA GLY A 147 22.28 11.47 7.14
C GLY A 147 22.89 10.12 6.73
N GLN A 148 23.98 10.14 5.95
CA GLN A 148 24.74 8.93 5.61
C GLN A 148 25.33 8.26 6.85
N ASP A 149 25.89 9.03 7.77
CA ASP A 149 26.44 8.50 9.02
C ASP A 149 25.35 7.89 9.91
N ILE A 150 24.20 8.56 10.05
CA ILE A 150 23.05 8.01 10.78
C ILE A 150 22.57 6.72 10.10
N PHE A 151 22.41 6.71 8.79
CA PHE A 151 22.00 5.51 8.05
C PHE A 151 22.95 4.35 8.26
N ARG A 152 24.26 4.60 8.16
CA ARG A 152 25.29 3.59 8.37
C ARG A 152 25.25 2.95 9.74
N VAL A 153 25.00 3.75 10.79
CA VAL A 153 25.01 3.29 12.19
C VAL A 153 23.68 2.65 12.59
N SER A 154 22.54 3.17 12.10
CA SER A 154 21.22 2.86 12.61
C SER A 154 20.36 1.99 11.67
N CYS A 155 20.63 2.03 10.36
CA CYS A 155 19.73 1.44 9.36
C CYS A 155 20.40 0.34 8.52
N SER A 156 21.72 0.46 8.27
CA SER A 156 22.43 -0.37 7.30
C SER A 156 22.47 -1.85 7.67
N SER A 157 22.42 -2.21 8.95
CA SER A 157 22.43 -3.59 9.39
C SER A 157 21.29 -4.44 8.81
N CYS A 158 20.11 -3.82 8.59
CA CYS A 158 18.96 -4.45 7.97
C CYS A 158 18.86 -4.07 6.49
N HIS A 159 19.04 -2.79 6.16
CA HIS A 159 18.72 -2.22 4.84
C HIS A 159 19.83 -2.25 3.80
N GLN A 160 20.98 -2.86 4.09
CA GLN A 160 22.02 -3.17 3.09
C GLN A 160 21.93 -4.60 2.54
N GLN A 161 21.08 -5.46 3.12
CA GLN A 161 20.88 -6.82 2.65
C GLN A 161 20.10 -6.80 1.33
N GLU A 162 20.43 -7.72 0.42
CA GLU A 162 19.94 -7.74 -0.96
C GLU A 162 18.40 -7.69 -1.08
N HIS A 163 17.68 -8.30 -0.12
CA HIS A 163 16.20 -8.34 -0.13
C HIS A 163 15.53 -7.18 0.62
N GLN A 164 16.30 -6.31 1.28
CA GLN A 164 15.79 -5.19 2.09
C GLN A 164 16.51 -3.89 1.76
N LYS A 165 17.11 -3.80 0.59
CA LYS A 165 17.94 -2.68 0.17
C LYS A 165 17.09 -1.45 -0.18
N ILE A 166 16.83 -0.61 0.80
CA ILE A 166 16.10 0.66 0.58
C ILE A 166 16.95 1.74 -0.12
N THR A 167 18.25 1.52 -0.32
CA THR A 167 19.13 2.41 -1.08
C THR A 167 19.11 2.12 -2.58
N ASP A 168 18.21 1.27 -3.06
CA ASP A 168 17.99 1.06 -4.48
C ASP A 168 17.46 2.34 -5.13
N THR A 169 18.14 2.81 -6.17
CA THR A 169 17.84 4.09 -6.83
C THR A 169 16.47 4.09 -7.51
N SER A 170 16.03 2.94 -8.03
CA SER A 170 14.72 2.80 -8.67
C SER A 170 13.60 2.79 -7.64
N TYR A 171 13.79 2.11 -6.49
CA TYR A 171 12.86 2.16 -5.38
C TYR A 171 12.70 3.59 -4.87
N LEU A 172 13.82 4.29 -4.60
CA LEU A 172 13.79 5.65 -4.08
C LEU A 172 13.12 6.64 -5.05
N ALA A 173 13.17 6.39 -6.35
CA ALA A 173 12.48 7.21 -7.34
C ALA A 173 10.93 7.09 -7.28
N LEU A 174 10.40 6.06 -6.61
CA LEU A 174 8.97 5.81 -6.43
C LEU A 174 8.42 6.24 -5.07
N VAL A 175 9.30 6.75 -4.18
CA VAL A 175 8.93 7.13 -2.81
C VAL A 175 9.26 8.60 -2.58
N SER A 176 8.31 9.39 -2.12
CA SER A 176 8.53 10.81 -1.81
C SER A 176 9.33 11.01 -0.51
N ASP A 177 9.93 12.19 -0.35
CA ASP A 177 10.60 12.57 0.91
C ASP A 177 9.64 12.54 2.10
N GLN A 178 8.39 12.96 1.89
CA GLN A 178 7.36 12.89 2.92
C GLN A 178 7.03 11.45 3.32
N SER A 179 7.01 10.53 2.37
CA SER A 179 6.81 9.10 2.67
C SER A 179 8.01 8.52 3.43
N LEU A 180 9.24 8.82 2.98
CA LEU A 180 10.45 8.42 3.69
C LEU A 180 10.47 8.96 5.12
N ARG A 181 10.17 10.25 5.30
CA ARG A 181 10.07 10.87 6.62
C ARG A 181 9.05 10.16 7.51
N SER A 182 7.86 9.90 6.98
CA SER A 182 6.79 9.21 7.72
C SER A 182 7.20 7.81 8.15
N ILE A 183 7.89 7.06 7.27
CA ILE A 183 8.39 5.71 7.56
C ILE A 183 9.49 5.76 8.63
N VAL A 184 10.44 6.69 8.54
CA VAL A 184 11.51 6.83 9.54
C VAL A 184 10.94 7.17 10.91
N ILE A 185 9.91 8.03 10.98
CA ILE A 185 9.25 8.38 12.25
C ILE A 185 8.44 7.22 12.80
N ALA A 186 7.55 6.66 12.00
CA ALA A 186 6.57 5.69 12.47
C ALA A 186 7.10 4.25 12.53
N GLY A 187 8.16 3.94 11.78
CA GLY A 187 8.58 2.57 11.52
C GLY A 187 7.64 1.82 10.59
N ARG A 188 7.98 0.59 10.32
CA ARG A 188 7.14 -0.41 9.63
C ARG A 188 7.09 -1.66 10.50
N PRO A 189 6.37 -1.62 11.64
CA PRO A 189 6.31 -2.75 12.58
C PRO A 189 5.71 -4.00 11.93
N ASP A 190 4.88 -3.85 10.91
CA ASP A 190 4.36 -4.91 10.06
C ASP A 190 5.46 -5.65 9.25
N LEU A 191 6.59 -5.01 9.02
CA LEU A 191 7.78 -5.57 8.36
C LEU A 191 8.95 -5.79 9.31
N GLY A 192 8.81 -5.42 10.59
CA GLY A 192 9.87 -5.53 11.60
C GLY A 192 10.79 -4.31 11.68
N ASP A 193 10.48 -3.22 10.98
CA ASP A 193 11.30 -2.00 11.05
C ASP A 193 10.94 -1.15 12.27
N PRO A 194 11.94 -0.76 13.09
CA PRO A 194 11.74 0.04 14.29
C PRO A 194 11.36 1.48 13.95
N ASP A 195 10.72 2.15 14.89
CA ASP A 195 10.40 3.58 14.82
C ASP A 195 11.59 4.48 15.19
N TRP A 196 11.40 5.80 15.08
CA TRP A 196 12.37 6.86 15.41
C TRP A 196 13.02 6.74 16.79
N LYS A 197 12.31 6.13 17.76
CA LYS A 197 12.78 5.99 19.14
C LYS A 197 13.56 4.69 19.34
N GLN A 198 13.17 3.66 18.62
CA GLN A 198 13.71 2.31 18.78
C GLN A 198 14.92 2.04 17.88
N VAL A 199 15.05 2.76 16.76
CA VAL A 199 16.13 2.56 15.79
C VAL A 199 17.52 2.80 16.38
N ARG A 200 17.62 3.67 17.40
CA ARG A 200 18.82 3.89 18.23
C ARG A 200 18.41 3.85 19.71
N PRO A 201 18.48 2.70 20.39
CA PRO A 201 18.12 2.61 21.79
C PRO A 201 18.87 3.61 22.65
N GLY A 202 18.15 4.41 23.44
CA GLY A 202 18.71 5.45 24.30
C GLY A 202 19.07 6.77 23.61
N GLN A 203 19.00 6.83 22.28
CA GLN A 203 19.24 8.05 21.48
C GLN A 203 18.21 8.18 20.37
N PRO A 204 16.95 8.54 20.67
CA PRO A 204 15.91 8.75 19.67
C PRO A 204 16.36 9.72 18.57
N LEU A 205 15.87 9.49 17.33
CA LEU A 205 16.12 10.43 16.25
C LEU A 205 15.40 11.75 16.51
N THR A 206 16.12 12.84 16.36
CA THR A 206 15.56 14.21 16.39
C THR A 206 14.89 14.53 15.05
N ASP A 207 14.15 15.64 14.99
CA ASP A 207 13.63 16.18 13.73
C ASP A 207 14.73 16.43 12.70
N GLN A 208 15.89 16.94 13.14
CA GLN A 208 17.04 17.15 12.27
C GLN A 208 17.62 15.82 11.77
N ASP A 209 17.79 14.82 12.65
CA ASP A 209 18.28 13.49 12.25
C ASP A 209 17.39 12.85 11.17
N VAL A 210 16.07 12.95 11.34
CA VAL A 210 15.11 12.43 10.34
C VAL A 210 15.26 13.19 9.01
N SER A 211 15.41 14.52 9.06
CA SER A 211 15.59 15.33 7.85
C SER A 211 16.91 15.00 7.14
N ASP A 212 17.98 14.74 7.90
CA ASP A 212 19.30 14.37 7.38
C ASP A 212 19.27 13.00 6.68
N VAL A 213 18.63 11.99 7.33
CA VAL A 213 18.45 10.66 6.72
C VAL A 213 17.63 10.74 5.43
N VAL A 214 16.56 11.52 5.42
CA VAL A 214 15.74 11.73 4.22
C VAL A 214 16.56 12.41 3.12
N ALA A 215 17.36 13.42 3.45
CA ALA A 215 18.24 14.08 2.48
C ALA A 215 19.28 13.12 1.90
N TYR A 216 19.86 12.26 2.72
CA TYR A 216 20.78 11.21 2.24
C TYR A 216 20.08 10.25 1.27
N LEU A 217 18.93 9.70 1.64
CA LEU A 217 18.18 8.80 0.76
C LEU A 217 17.73 9.51 -0.53
N HIS A 218 17.30 10.76 -0.42
CA HIS A 218 16.99 11.60 -1.59
C HIS A 218 18.18 11.71 -2.55
N SER A 219 19.37 11.92 -2.03
CA SER A 219 20.60 12.06 -2.85
C SER A 219 20.96 10.81 -3.65
N LEU A 220 20.41 9.66 -3.29
CA LEU A 220 20.61 8.39 -3.98
C LEU A 220 19.58 8.14 -5.12
N ARG A 221 18.59 9.02 -5.30
CA ARG A 221 17.59 8.86 -6.35
C ARG A 221 18.19 8.91 -7.74
N SER A 222 17.60 8.15 -8.65
CA SER A 222 17.91 8.23 -10.08
C SER A 222 16.87 9.07 -10.81
N ASP A 223 17.32 9.97 -11.67
CA ASP A 223 16.44 10.71 -12.58
C ASP A 223 15.86 9.81 -13.67
N THR A 224 16.47 8.64 -13.89
CA THR A 224 16.09 7.66 -14.91
C THR A 224 15.98 6.26 -14.30
N PRO A 225 14.96 6.00 -13.44
CA PRO A 225 14.81 4.72 -12.79
C PRO A 225 14.65 3.59 -13.81
N GLY A 226 15.32 2.46 -13.55
CA GLY A 226 15.29 1.31 -14.44
C GLY A 226 16.18 1.44 -15.69
N GLN A 227 17.00 2.48 -15.83
CA GLN A 227 17.96 2.64 -16.92
C GLN A 227 19.41 2.47 -16.42
N PRO A 228 20.34 2.00 -17.29
CA PRO A 228 20.05 1.38 -18.58
C PRO A 228 19.41 0.00 -18.41
N TYR A 229 18.51 -0.37 -19.30
CA TYR A 229 18.00 -1.75 -19.34
C TYR A 229 19.17 -2.70 -19.67
N PRO A 230 19.29 -3.85 -18.98
CA PRO A 230 20.27 -4.85 -19.36
C PRO A 230 20.05 -5.27 -20.82
N GLU A 231 21.05 -5.16 -21.67
CA GLU A 231 20.96 -5.52 -23.10
C GLU A 231 20.59 -7.00 -23.32
N THR A 232 20.72 -7.81 -22.28
CA THR A 232 20.52 -9.26 -22.33
C THR A 232 19.23 -9.75 -21.67
N SER A 233 18.32 -8.87 -21.23
CA SER A 233 17.04 -9.32 -20.72
C SER A 233 16.17 -9.86 -21.86
N PRO A 234 15.91 -11.19 -21.94
CA PRO A 234 14.97 -11.68 -22.93
C PRO A 234 13.60 -11.07 -22.63
N MET A 235 13.00 -10.41 -23.60
CA MET A 235 11.60 -10.02 -23.51
C MET A 235 10.77 -11.28 -23.30
N ARG A 236 10.10 -11.39 -22.18
CA ARG A 236 9.16 -12.46 -21.85
C ARG A 236 7.76 -12.07 -22.26
#